data_b62349e9a5cc63caf22c55765712f7ce
#
_entry.id   b62349e9a5cc63caf22c55765712f7ce
#
_cell.length_a   1.000
_cell.length_b   1.000
_cell.length_c   1.000
_cell.angle_alpha   90.00
_cell.angle_beta   90.00
_cell.angle_gamma   90.00
#
_symmetry.space_group_name_H-M   'P 1'
#
loop_
_entity.id
_entity.type
_entity.pdbx_description
1 polymer ?
#
loop_
_entity_poly.entity_id
_entity_poly.type
_entity_poly.pdbx_seq_one_letter_code
_entity_poly.pdbx_strand_id
1 'polypeptide(L)'
;IFMLVNCIGLYAQQVMETSEAYKKADELLKKLTIEEKALMVRGYNKFFIKGFEEKGILPVYLSDATQGVNIRNNLPDPNVVKQLERSTAFPSPILLASTFSPELSYQYAKAIGEECRAGGIEVLLGPGLNIYRQSQCARNFEYFGEDPYLVSQMVSQYVTGLQSTGTAACLKHFYGNNTEFYRKRSNSIIGERAMNEIYLPGFKAGIDAGAMSVMTSYNQIDGEWAGQSSYVIKKILREKLGFKWLVMSDWNSVWDLEKVIKSGQNLEMPGSYNFGVSVLDLYHEKKITEKDLDDMIRPTLATCVAMGFYSRP
;
A
#
# COMPACT_ATOMS: atom_id res chain seq x y z
N ILE A 1 -51.79 -2.08 8.54
CA ILE A 1 -50.80 -2.50 7.54
C ILE A 1 -49.44 -2.07 8.06
N PHE A 2 -48.70 -2.97 8.73
CA PHE A 2 -47.36 -2.73 9.17
C PHE A 2 -46.42 -3.01 8.00
N MET A 3 -45.76 -1.98 7.45
CA MET A 3 -44.63 -2.15 6.52
C MET A 3 -43.42 -2.57 7.33
N LEU A 4 -42.99 -3.83 7.16
CA LEU A 4 -41.69 -4.32 7.55
C LEU A 4 -40.64 -3.66 6.64
N VAL A 5 -39.95 -2.64 7.16
CA VAL A 5 -38.72 -2.10 6.56
C VAL A 5 -37.64 -3.15 6.80
N ASN A 6 -37.33 -3.96 5.80
CA ASN A 6 -36.14 -4.79 5.78
C ASN A 6 -34.92 -3.87 5.74
N CYS A 7 -34.32 -3.62 6.90
CA CYS A 7 -32.96 -3.12 6.98
C CYS A 7 -32.03 -4.21 6.42
N ILE A 8 -31.69 -4.12 5.12
CA ILE A 8 -30.53 -4.80 4.58
C ILE A 8 -29.33 -4.15 5.25
N GLY A 9 -28.84 -4.78 6.30
CA GLY A 9 -27.60 -4.38 6.96
C GLY A 9 -26.48 -4.48 5.92
N LEU A 10 -25.98 -3.33 5.47
CA LEU A 10 -24.69 -3.23 4.83
C LEU A 10 -23.65 -3.74 5.84
N TYR A 11 -23.25 -4.99 5.72
CA TYR A 11 -22.06 -5.52 6.39
C TYR A 11 -20.85 -4.82 5.76
N ALA A 12 -20.51 -3.63 6.28
CA ALA A 12 -19.15 -3.15 6.13
C ALA A 12 -18.24 -4.24 6.69
N GLN A 13 -17.29 -4.73 5.92
CA GLN A 13 -16.37 -5.75 6.40
C GLN A 13 -15.62 -5.18 7.59
N GLN A 14 -15.91 -5.68 8.78
CA GLN A 14 -15.28 -5.21 10.00
C GLN A 14 -13.82 -5.65 9.98
N VAL A 15 -12.91 -4.68 9.86
CA VAL A 15 -11.47 -4.94 9.94
C VAL A 15 -11.18 -5.47 11.35
N MET A 16 -10.43 -6.58 11.41
CA MET A 16 -10.07 -7.20 12.68
C MET A 16 -9.26 -6.25 13.56
N GLU A 17 -9.47 -6.29 14.87
CA GLU A 17 -8.68 -5.53 15.85
C GLU A 17 -7.18 -5.77 15.67
N THR A 18 -6.40 -4.68 15.74
CA THR A 18 -4.96 -4.70 15.48
C THR A 18 -4.22 -5.74 16.33
N SER A 19 -4.54 -5.83 17.61
CA SER A 19 -3.89 -6.78 18.53
C SER A 19 -4.17 -8.25 18.17
N GLU A 20 -5.38 -8.57 17.75
CA GLU A 20 -5.77 -9.90 17.29
C GLU A 20 -5.11 -10.26 15.97
N ALA A 21 -5.08 -9.31 15.01
CA ALA A 21 -4.43 -9.51 13.71
C ALA A 21 -2.94 -9.79 13.86
N TYR A 22 -2.26 -9.05 14.73
CA TYR A 22 -0.84 -9.26 15.03
C TYR A 22 -0.56 -10.58 15.74
N LYS A 23 -1.44 -11.01 16.66
CA LYS A 23 -1.34 -12.33 17.31
C LYS A 23 -1.42 -13.46 16.27
N LYS A 24 -2.39 -13.41 15.37
CA LYS A 24 -2.52 -14.38 14.27
C LYS A 24 -1.33 -14.33 13.30
N ALA A 25 -0.82 -13.14 13.01
CA ALA A 25 0.39 -12.98 12.20
C ALA A 25 1.60 -13.65 12.84
N ASP A 26 1.76 -13.54 14.17
CA ASP A 26 2.84 -14.22 14.91
C ASP A 26 2.70 -15.76 14.85
N GLU A 27 1.48 -16.28 14.83
CA GLU A 27 1.23 -17.72 14.67
C GLU A 27 1.61 -18.21 13.26
N LEU A 28 1.33 -17.41 12.23
CA LEU A 28 1.73 -17.73 10.85
C LEU A 28 3.24 -17.61 10.66
N LEU A 29 3.84 -16.56 11.21
CA LEU A 29 5.28 -16.29 11.11
C LEU A 29 6.12 -17.43 11.68
N LYS A 30 5.70 -18.06 12.77
CA LYS A 30 6.37 -19.23 13.39
C LYS A 30 6.39 -20.46 12.49
N LYS A 31 5.52 -20.56 11.49
CA LYS A 31 5.49 -21.70 10.55
C LYS A 31 6.49 -21.55 9.41
N LEU A 32 7.04 -20.34 9.21
CA LEU A 32 7.92 -20.04 8.09
C LEU A 32 9.38 -20.40 8.39
N THR A 33 10.04 -21.03 7.44
CA THR A 33 11.50 -21.22 7.47
C THR A 33 12.22 -19.92 7.10
N ILE A 34 13.53 -19.85 7.31
CA ILE A 34 14.35 -18.68 6.93
C ILE A 34 14.28 -18.40 5.43
N GLU A 35 14.31 -19.45 4.61
CA GLU A 35 14.22 -19.35 3.14
C GLU A 35 12.87 -18.78 2.71
N GLU A 36 11.78 -19.22 3.34
CA GLU A 36 10.45 -18.72 3.07
C GLU A 36 10.28 -17.26 3.54
N LYS A 37 10.85 -16.90 4.70
CA LYS A 37 10.93 -15.52 5.17
C LYS A 37 11.68 -14.63 4.17
N ALA A 38 12.81 -15.12 3.66
CA ALA A 38 13.59 -14.41 2.64
C ALA A 38 12.79 -14.15 1.34
N LEU A 39 11.86 -15.04 1.00
CA LEU A 39 10.96 -14.84 -0.15
C LEU A 39 9.82 -13.86 0.14
N MET A 40 9.35 -13.79 1.39
CA MET A 40 8.22 -12.92 1.75
C MET A 40 8.56 -11.44 1.89
N VAL A 41 9.82 -11.09 2.10
CA VAL A 41 10.25 -9.67 2.20
C VAL A 41 10.33 -8.97 0.85
N ARG A 42 10.16 -9.72 -0.25
CA ARG A 42 10.22 -9.23 -1.62
C ARG A 42 8.98 -9.61 -2.40
N GLY A 43 8.62 -8.76 -3.37
CA GLY A 43 7.53 -9.04 -4.29
C GLY A 43 7.75 -10.31 -5.10
N TYR A 44 6.67 -10.89 -5.56
CA TYR A 44 6.63 -12.10 -6.38
C TYR A 44 5.84 -11.83 -7.66
N ASN A 45 6.30 -12.36 -8.80
CA ASN A 45 5.64 -12.19 -10.10
C ASN A 45 5.17 -10.75 -10.38
N LYS A 46 5.97 -9.75 -9.99
CA LYS A 46 5.76 -8.30 -10.18
C LYS A 46 4.62 -7.68 -9.37
N PHE A 47 3.52 -8.37 -9.12
CA PHE A 47 2.31 -7.82 -8.50
C PHE A 47 1.74 -8.70 -7.39
N PHE A 48 2.54 -9.58 -6.81
CA PHE A 48 2.10 -10.48 -5.75
C PHE A 48 2.94 -10.36 -4.49
N ILE A 49 2.31 -10.62 -3.36
CA ILE A 49 2.97 -11.07 -2.14
C ILE A 49 3.00 -12.59 -2.19
N LYS A 50 4.16 -13.19 -1.96
CA LYS A 50 4.34 -14.65 -2.00
C LYS A 50 3.47 -15.33 -0.95
N GLY A 51 2.76 -16.39 -1.34
CA GLY A 51 2.02 -17.28 -0.46
C GLY A 51 2.76 -18.59 -0.19
N PHE A 52 2.30 -19.28 0.86
CA PHE A 52 2.66 -20.65 1.26
C PHE A 52 1.36 -21.32 1.73
N GLU A 53 0.58 -21.80 0.77
CA GLU A 53 -0.82 -22.23 0.97
C GLU A 53 -0.93 -23.38 1.98
N GLU A 54 0.06 -24.31 1.97
CA GLU A 54 0.15 -25.41 2.92
C GLU A 54 0.33 -24.95 4.38
N LYS A 55 0.69 -23.67 4.58
CA LYS A 55 0.82 -23.02 5.90
C LYS A 55 -0.33 -22.07 6.22
N GLY A 56 -1.31 -21.97 5.32
CA GLY A 56 -2.46 -21.08 5.44
C GLY A 56 -2.14 -19.62 5.08
N ILE A 57 -1.08 -19.37 4.31
CA ILE A 57 -0.68 -18.07 3.79
C ILE A 57 -0.96 -18.06 2.29
N LEU A 58 -2.08 -17.46 1.89
CA LEU A 58 -2.43 -17.36 0.47
C LEU A 58 -1.62 -16.24 -0.21
N PRO A 59 -1.33 -16.35 -1.52
CA PRO A 59 -0.76 -15.24 -2.27
C PRO A 59 -1.74 -14.08 -2.31
N VAL A 60 -1.22 -12.85 -2.31
CA VAL A 60 -2.02 -11.62 -2.36
C VAL A 60 -1.74 -10.88 -3.65
N TYR A 61 -2.77 -10.58 -4.40
CA TYR A 61 -2.66 -9.90 -5.68
C TYR A 61 -2.84 -8.39 -5.51
N LEU A 62 -1.90 -7.62 -6.09
CA LEU A 62 -1.92 -6.16 -6.11
C LEU A 62 -2.18 -5.67 -7.53
N SER A 63 -2.91 -4.57 -7.70
CA SER A 63 -3.10 -3.95 -9.02
C SER A 63 -2.83 -2.47 -8.99
N ASP A 64 -2.10 -2.00 -10.03
CA ASP A 64 -2.04 -0.56 -10.32
C ASP A 64 -3.44 -0.03 -10.54
N ALA A 65 -3.70 1.10 -9.95
CA ALA A 65 -4.83 1.92 -10.32
C ALA A 65 -4.91 3.22 -9.50
N THR A 66 -5.24 4.30 -10.18
CA THR A 66 -5.84 5.48 -9.56
C THR A 66 -7.12 5.87 -10.30
N GLN A 67 -7.27 5.40 -11.54
CA GLN A 67 -8.40 5.66 -12.44
C GLN A 67 -9.15 4.39 -12.83
N GLY A 68 -9.13 3.37 -12.00
CA GLY A 68 -9.72 2.06 -12.26
C GLY A 68 -8.70 0.93 -12.20
N VAL A 69 -9.17 -0.29 -12.30
CA VAL A 69 -8.36 -1.50 -12.17
C VAL A 69 -7.54 -1.74 -13.43
N ASN A 70 -6.25 -1.99 -13.27
CA ASN A 70 -5.41 -2.41 -14.39
C ASN A 70 -5.42 -3.94 -14.54
N ILE A 71 -6.16 -4.42 -15.52
CA ILE A 71 -6.24 -5.85 -15.83
C ILE A 71 -4.98 -6.28 -16.56
N ARG A 72 -4.24 -7.22 -15.97
CA ARG A 72 -3.00 -7.75 -16.53
C ARG A 72 -3.22 -9.18 -17.02
N ASN A 73 -3.52 -9.32 -18.30
CA ASN A 73 -3.78 -10.63 -18.94
C ASN A 73 -2.54 -11.54 -19.05
N ASN A 74 -1.34 -11.02 -18.82
CA ASN A 74 -0.06 -11.70 -19.05
C ASN A 74 0.75 -11.94 -17.77
N LEU A 75 0.13 -11.94 -16.59
CA LEU A 75 0.84 -12.34 -15.39
C LEU A 75 1.05 -13.86 -15.43
N PRO A 76 2.28 -14.33 -15.19
CA PRO A 76 2.63 -15.75 -15.33
C PRO A 76 2.14 -16.63 -14.16
N ASP A 77 1.20 -16.14 -13.34
CA ASP A 77 0.68 -16.90 -12.22
C ASP A 77 -0.62 -17.62 -12.62
N PRO A 78 -0.66 -18.97 -12.53
CA PRO A 78 -1.86 -19.75 -12.84
C PRO A 78 -3.01 -19.48 -11.86
N ASN A 79 -2.71 -18.90 -10.68
CA ASN A 79 -3.71 -18.59 -9.66
C ASN A 79 -4.34 -17.21 -9.86
N VAL A 80 -3.91 -16.42 -10.86
CA VAL A 80 -4.65 -15.21 -11.26
C VAL A 80 -5.95 -15.67 -11.89
N VAL A 81 -7.00 -15.70 -11.11
CA VAL A 81 -8.34 -15.97 -11.61
C VAL A 81 -8.71 -14.83 -12.54
N LYS A 82 -8.76 -15.08 -13.84
CA LYS A 82 -9.22 -14.15 -14.86
C LYS A 82 -10.74 -13.99 -14.75
N GLN A 83 -11.18 -13.33 -13.69
CA GLN A 83 -12.61 -13.10 -13.46
C GLN A 83 -13.09 -11.80 -14.11
N LEU A 84 -12.18 -10.90 -14.46
CA LEU A 84 -12.52 -9.62 -15.06
C LEU A 84 -11.85 -9.48 -16.43
N GLU A 85 -12.64 -9.50 -17.50
CA GLU A 85 -12.15 -9.28 -18.87
C GLU A 85 -12.00 -7.79 -19.20
N ARG A 86 -12.75 -6.93 -18.52
CA ARG A 86 -12.81 -5.48 -18.73
C ARG A 86 -12.88 -4.78 -17.40
N SER A 87 -12.31 -3.56 -17.35
CA SER A 87 -12.45 -2.64 -16.23
C SER A 87 -12.91 -1.28 -16.73
N THR A 88 -13.49 -0.51 -15.84
CA THR A 88 -13.93 0.85 -16.14
C THR A 88 -12.73 1.81 -16.10
N ALA A 89 -12.60 2.67 -17.10
CA ALA A 89 -11.74 3.83 -17.05
C ALA A 89 -12.49 4.95 -16.33
N PHE A 90 -12.21 5.14 -15.07
CA PHE A 90 -12.81 6.18 -14.25
C PHE A 90 -12.19 7.55 -14.55
N PRO A 91 -12.88 8.66 -14.20
CA PRO A 91 -12.30 10.00 -14.26
C PRO A 91 -11.00 10.10 -13.47
N SER A 92 -10.13 11.05 -13.83
CA SER A 92 -8.89 11.27 -13.08
C SER A 92 -9.16 11.73 -11.64
N PRO A 93 -8.31 11.38 -10.66
CA PRO A 93 -8.47 11.85 -9.28
C PRO A 93 -8.51 13.37 -9.14
N ILE A 94 -7.80 14.14 -9.98
CA ILE A 94 -7.93 15.60 -9.97
C ILE A 94 -9.32 16.05 -10.41
N LEU A 95 -9.95 15.38 -11.39
CA LEU A 95 -11.31 15.67 -11.79
C LEU A 95 -12.30 15.32 -10.66
N LEU A 96 -12.09 14.18 -10.00
CA LEU A 96 -12.88 13.83 -8.82
C LEU A 96 -12.72 14.88 -7.70
N ALA A 97 -11.51 15.34 -7.41
CA ALA A 97 -11.26 16.38 -6.40
C ALA A 97 -11.91 17.71 -6.77
N SER A 98 -11.98 18.05 -8.06
CA SER A 98 -12.64 19.28 -8.56
C SER A 98 -14.15 19.30 -8.33
N THR A 99 -14.76 18.19 -7.93
CA THR A 99 -16.16 18.16 -7.50
C THR A 99 -16.36 18.71 -6.10
N PHE A 100 -15.31 18.81 -5.29
CA PHE A 100 -15.36 19.16 -3.87
C PHE A 100 -16.35 18.30 -3.05
N SER A 101 -16.62 17.08 -3.52
CA SER A 101 -17.59 16.16 -2.90
C SER A 101 -16.90 14.90 -2.33
N PRO A 102 -16.68 14.84 -1.01
CA PRO A 102 -16.21 13.63 -0.35
C PRO A 102 -17.12 12.42 -0.57
N GLU A 103 -18.43 12.65 -0.66
CA GLU A 103 -19.41 11.59 -0.95
C GLU A 103 -19.18 10.94 -2.32
N LEU A 104 -18.89 11.73 -3.35
CA LEU A 104 -18.53 11.19 -4.66
C LEU A 104 -17.18 10.43 -4.60
N SER A 105 -16.25 10.87 -3.74
CA SER A 105 -15.00 10.14 -3.52
C SER A 105 -15.25 8.75 -2.94
N TYR A 106 -16.16 8.63 -1.98
CA TYR A 106 -16.60 7.35 -1.44
C TYR A 106 -17.20 6.44 -2.53
N GLN A 107 -18.16 6.94 -3.30
CA GLN A 107 -18.85 6.17 -4.34
C GLN A 107 -17.89 5.73 -5.45
N TYR A 108 -17.01 6.63 -5.88
CA TYR A 108 -15.97 6.38 -6.86
C TYR A 108 -15.06 5.23 -6.41
N ALA A 109 -14.53 5.33 -5.20
CA ALA A 109 -13.62 4.32 -4.66
C ALA A 109 -14.30 2.98 -4.39
N LYS A 110 -15.56 3.00 -3.95
CA LYS A 110 -16.38 1.79 -3.79
C LYS A 110 -16.56 1.06 -5.11
N ALA A 111 -16.92 1.78 -6.19
CA ALA A 111 -17.08 1.17 -7.50
C ALA A 111 -15.78 0.53 -8.01
N ILE A 112 -14.63 1.17 -7.83
CA ILE A 112 -13.32 0.58 -8.14
C ILE A 112 -13.07 -0.67 -7.27
N GLY A 113 -13.39 -0.61 -5.99
CA GLY A 113 -13.23 -1.74 -5.07
C GLY A 113 -14.10 -2.94 -5.46
N GLU A 114 -15.31 -2.73 -5.94
CA GLU A 114 -16.17 -3.79 -6.47
C GLU A 114 -15.54 -4.46 -7.69
N GLU A 115 -14.94 -3.70 -8.61
CA GLU A 115 -14.17 -4.25 -9.73
C GLU A 115 -12.91 -4.99 -9.26
N CYS A 116 -12.18 -4.48 -8.25
CA CYS A 116 -11.07 -5.19 -7.64
C CYS A 116 -11.51 -6.57 -7.12
N ARG A 117 -12.62 -6.62 -6.41
CA ARG A 117 -13.16 -7.88 -5.88
C ARG A 117 -13.56 -8.85 -7.00
N ALA A 118 -14.19 -8.36 -8.05
CA ALA A 118 -14.53 -9.17 -9.22
C ALA A 118 -13.27 -9.69 -9.96
N GLY A 119 -12.16 -8.97 -9.89
CA GLY A 119 -10.87 -9.34 -10.48
C GLY A 119 -9.93 -10.14 -9.57
N GLY A 120 -10.36 -10.50 -8.35
CA GLY A 120 -9.51 -11.21 -7.38
C GLY A 120 -8.35 -10.37 -6.83
N ILE A 121 -8.50 -9.04 -6.83
CA ILE A 121 -7.47 -8.10 -6.37
C ILE A 121 -7.72 -7.75 -4.91
N GLU A 122 -6.74 -8.00 -4.05
CA GLU A 122 -6.80 -7.73 -2.62
C GLU A 122 -6.31 -6.32 -2.27
N VAL A 123 -5.29 -5.80 -2.98
CA VAL A 123 -4.72 -4.49 -2.71
C VAL A 123 -4.74 -3.62 -3.96
N LEU A 124 -5.43 -2.50 -3.89
CA LEU A 124 -5.36 -1.47 -4.92
C LEU A 124 -4.20 -0.52 -4.62
N LEU A 125 -3.28 -0.33 -5.59
CA LEU A 125 -2.14 0.58 -5.46
C LEU A 125 -2.59 2.04 -5.67
N GLY A 126 -3.42 2.51 -4.78
CA GLY A 126 -4.03 3.85 -4.77
C GLY A 126 -4.83 4.08 -3.49
N PRO A 127 -5.17 5.34 -3.21
CA PRO A 127 -5.06 6.53 -4.04
C PRO A 127 -3.67 7.17 -4.02
N GLY A 128 -3.37 7.99 -5.05
CA GLY A 128 -2.20 8.88 -5.07
C GLY A 128 -2.48 10.17 -4.29
N LEU A 129 -1.56 10.58 -3.41
CA LEU A 129 -1.74 11.70 -2.47
C LEU A 129 -0.66 12.78 -2.56
N ASN A 130 0.25 12.68 -3.54
CA ASN A 130 1.30 13.70 -3.66
C ASN A 130 0.66 15.07 -3.96
N ILE A 131 1.09 16.07 -3.21
CA ILE A 131 0.64 17.45 -3.38
C ILE A 131 1.29 18.05 -4.64
N TYR A 132 0.53 18.77 -5.44
CA TYR A 132 1.04 19.50 -6.60
C TYR A 132 1.97 20.63 -6.16
N ARG A 133 3.30 20.38 -6.23
CA ARG A 133 4.32 21.39 -5.98
C ARG A 133 4.90 21.93 -7.28
N GLN A 134 4.89 21.10 -8.32
CA GLN A 134 5.35 21.44 -9.66
C GLN A 134 4.25 21.12 -10.68
N SER A 135 3.79 22.13 -11.40
CA SER A 135 2.75 21.97 -12.44
C SER A 135 3.16 21.02 -13.56
N GLN A 136 4.46 20.87 -13.79
CA GLN A 136 5.04 20.00 -14.81
C GLN A 136 5.27 18.55 -14.37
N CYS A 137 4.87 18.18 -13.15
CA CYS A 137 4.93 16.79 -12.73
C CYS A 137 3.98 15.94 -13.57
N ALA A 138 4.55 14.99 -14.32
CA ALA A 138 3.79 14.18 -15.28
C ALA A 138 2.75 13.25 -14.64
N ARG A 139 2.76 13.11 -13.30
CA ARG A 139 1.81 12.28 -12.54
C ARG A 139 0.73 13.08 -11.81
N ASN A 140 0.63 14.39 -12.03
CA ASN A 140 -0.38 15.23 -11.40
C ASN A 140 -1.82 14.73 -11.66
N PHE A 141 -2.08 14.10 -12.82
CA PHE A 141 -3.39 13.56 -13.17
C PHE A 141 -3.92 12.52 -12.16
N GLU A 142 -3.03 11.80 -11.46
CA GLU A 142 -3.41 10.74 -10.52
C GLU A 142 -3.50 11.19 -9.06
N TYR A 143 -3.33 12.48 -8.78
CA TYR A 143 -3.39 13.08 -7.44
C TYR A 143 -4.60 13.99 -7.30
N PHE A 144 -4.95 14.36 -6.05
CA PHE A 144 -6.14 15.16 -5.75
C PHE A 144 -5.92 16.68 -5.83
N GLY A 145 -4.69 17.16 -6.08
CA GLY A 145 -4.43 18.59 -6.24
C GLY A 145 -3.36 19.17 -5.32
N GLU A 146 -3.39 20.48 -5.15
CA GLU A 146 -2.39 21.24 -4.40
C GLU A 146 -2.79 21.58 -2.97
N ASP A 147 -4.09 21.47 -2.62
CA ASP A 147 -4.63 21.82 -1.32
C ASP A 147 -4.62 20.61 -0.37
N PRO A 148 -3.80 20.62 0.70
CA PRO A 148 -3.74 19.53 1.67
C PRO A 148 -5.07 19.27 2.38
N TYR A 149 -5.91 20.29 2.57
CA TYR A 149 -7.19 20.12 3.21
C TYR A 149 -8.17 19.37 2.30
N LEU A 150 -8.30 19.79 1.04
CA LEU A 150 -9.14 19.10 0.06
C LEU A 150 -8.67 17.65 -0.11
N VAL A 151 -7.36 17.42 -0.26
CA VAL A 151 -6.79 16.05 -0.33
C VAL A 151 -7.21 15.24 0.89
N SER A 152 -7.15 15.80 2.09
CA SER A 152 -7.52 15.11 3.34
C SER A 152 -8.99 14.70 3.35
N GLN A 153 -9.89 15.58 2.90
CA GLN A 153 -11.34 15.28 2.84
C GLN A 153 -11.65 14.18 1.81
N MET A 154 -11.05 14.29 0.63
CA MET A 154 -11.29 13.34 -0.46
C MET A 154 -10.73 11.96 -0.14
N VAL A 155 -9.49 11.88 0.38
CA VAL A 155 -8.83 10.59 0.66
C VAL A 155 -9.50 9.83 1.79
N SER A 156 -10.00 10.51 2.83
CA SER A 156 -10.70 9.83 3.93
C SER A 156 -11.89 9.03 3.42
N GLN A 157 -12.68 9.61 2.53
CA GLN A 157 -13.85 8.96 1.94
C GLN A 157 -13.45 7.93 0.86
N TYR A 158 -12.37 8.19 0.11
CA TYR A 158 -11.81 7.21 -0.83
C TYR A 158 -11.42 5.91 -0.11
N VAL A 159 -10.64 6.00 0.96
CA VAL A 159 -10.21 4.85 1.75
C VAL A 159 -11.41 4.08 2.31
N THR A 160 -12.37 4.80 2.89
CA THR A 160 -13.58 4.19 3.45
C THR A 160 -14.40 3.48 2.38
N GLY A 161 -14.61 4.12 1.22
CA GLY A 161 -15.36 3.55 0.10
C GLY A 161 -14.68 2.30 -0.48
N LEU A 162 -13.38 2.38 -0.77
CA LEU A 162 -12.62 1.25 -1.30
C LEU A 162 -12.62 0.06 -0.33
N GLN A 163 -12.30 0.31 0.94
CA GLN A 163 -12.16 -0.77 1.92
C GLN A 163 -13.51 -1.35 2.38
N SER A 164 -14.63 -0.66 2.16
CA SER A 164 -15.96 -1.22 2.38
C SER A 164 -16.24 -2.46 1.51
N THR A 165 -15.54 -2.61 0.39
CA THR A 165 -15.63 -3.77 -0.50
C THR A 165 -14.73 -4.93 -0.07
N GLY A 166 -13.82 -4.68 0.87
CA GLY A 166 -12.80 -5.62 1.31
C GLY A 166 -11.50 -5.57 0.51
N THR A 167 -11.29 -4.58 -0.35
CA THR A 167 -10.01 -4.31 -1.01
C THR A 167 -9.22 -3.31 -0.19
N ALA A 168 -7.93 -3.57 0.09
CA ALA A 168 -7.09 -2.65 0.84
C ALA A 168 -6.65 -1.47 0.00
N ALA A 169 -6.72 -0.26 0.57
CA ALA A 169 -6.13 0.94 -0.01
C ALA A 169 -4.63 1.01 0.25
N CYS A 170 -3.86 1.46 -0.75
CA CYS A 170 -2.44 1.74 -0.64
C CYS A 170 -2.16 3.22 -0.89
N LEU A 171 -1.97 3.98 0.18
CA LEU A 171 -1.66 5.42 0.08
C LEU A 171 -0.29 5.63 -0.56
N LYS A 172 -0.21 6.42 -1.64
CA LYS A 172 1.03 6.61 -2.39
C LYS A 172 1.22 8.04 -2.88
N HIS A 173 2.46 8.49 -3.08
CA HIS A 173 3.74 7.87 -2.76
C HIS A 173 4.34 8.60 -1.56
N PHE A 174 4.63 7.91 -0.49
CA PHE A 174 5.06 8.48 0.79
C PHE A 174 6.56 8.75 0.80
N TYR A 175 6.99 10.02 0.83
CA TYR A 175 6.34 11.28 0.50
C TYR A 175 7.28 12.18 -0.32
N GLY A 176 6.75 13.28 -0.86
CA GLY A 176 7.58 14.31 -1.51
C GLY A 176 8.01 13.98 -2.95
N ASN A 177 7.34 13.07 -3.66
CA ASN A 177 7.57 12.81 -5.08
C ASN A 177 6.98 13.95 -5.93
N ASN A 178 7.69 15.09 -5.99
CA ASN A 178 7.20 16.33 -6.60
C ASN A 178 7.45 16.42 -8.10
N THR A 179 8.28 15.52 -8.65
CA THR A 179 8.66 15.52 -10.08
C THR A 179 8.93 14.10 -10.56
N GLU A 180 8.60 13.83 -11.81
CA GLU A 180 8.97 12.59 -12.49
C GLU A 180 10.34 12.67 -13.16
N PHE A 181 10.85 13.89 -13.36
CA PHE A 181 12.19 14.10 -13.91
C PHE A 181 13.24 13.62 -12.90
N TYR A 182 14.02 12.63 -13.31
CA TYR A 182 15.03 11.97 -12.45
C TYR A 182 14.49 11.48 -11.10
N ARG A 183 13.22 11.07 -10.99
CA ARG A 183 12.55 10.69 -9.74
C ARG A 183 13.34 9.68 -8.89
N LYS A 184 14.11 8.79 -9.52
CA LYS A 184 14.97 7.81 -8.82
C LYS A 184 16.29 8.40 -8.27
N ARG A 185 16.59 9.66 -8.56
CA ARG A 185 17.83 10.34 -8.14
C ARG A 185 17.57 11.72 -7.53
N SER A 186 16.33 12.22 -7.64
CA SER A 186 15.95 13.50 -7.05
C SER A 186 15.97 13.41 -5.53
N ASN A 187 16.38 14.50 -4.88
CA ASN A 187 16.39 14.64 -3.44
C ASN A 187 15.45 15.78 -3.05
N SER A 188 14.40 15.48 -2.34
CA SER A 188 13.44 16.47 -1.84
C SER A 188 13.90 16.96 -0.46
N ILE A 189 14.40 18.19 -0.39
CA ILE A 189 14.73 18.87 0.86
C ILE A 189 13.45 19.51 1.39
N ILE A 190 12.90 18.95 2.45
CA ILE A 190 11.59 19.35 2.98
C ILE A 190 11.73 19.73 4.45
N GLY A 191 11.63 21.03 4.75
CA GLY A 191 11.66 21.52 6.12
C GLY A 191 10.45 21.04 6.93
N GLU A 192 10.61 20.93 8.24
CA GLU A 192 9.63 20.35 9.16
C GLU A 192 8.24 20.99 9.04
N ARG A 193 8.17 22.32 8.89
CA ARG A 193 6.89 23.03 8.73
C ARG A 193 6.16 22.56 7.45
N ALA A 194 6.85 22.56 6.30
CA ALA A 194 6.26 22.13 5.03
C ALA A 194 5.86 20.65 5.08
N MET A 195 6.66 19.81 5.71
CA MET A 195 6.33 18.41 5.93
C MET A 195 4.99 18.29 6.68
N ASN A 196 4.83 18.97 7.80
CA ASN A 196 3.65 18.83 8.65
C ASN A 196 2.40 19.53 8.09
N GLU A 197 2.54 20.67 7.41
CA GLU A 197 1.40 21.47 6.95
C GLU A 197 0.96 21.12 5.52
N ILE A 198 1.86 20.60 4.70
CA ILE A 198 1.61 20.38 3.27
C ILE A 198 1.63 18.88 2.89
N TYR A 199 2.71 18.15 3.25
CA TYR A 199 2.92 16.80 2.72
C TYR A 199 2.23 15.69 3.52
N LEU A 200 2.19 15.80 4.85
CA LEU A 200 1.64 14.73 5.70
C LEU A 200 0.12 14.77 5.91
N PRO A 201 -0.61 15.89 5.81
CA PRO A 201 -2.04 15.91 6.16
C PRO A 201 -2.89 14.90 5.41
N GLY A 202 -2.72 14.76 4.07
CA GLY A 202 -3.45 13.79 3.27
C GLY A 202 -3.15 12.34 3.68
N PHE A 203 -1.87 12.02 3.95
CA PHE A 203 -1.50 10.69 4.46
C PHE A 203 -2.08 10.43 5.86
N LYS A 204 -2.00 11.42 6.75
CA LYS A 204 -2.60 11.30 8.08
C LYS A 204 -4.10 11.05 8.00
N ALA A 205 -4.81 11.78 7.15
CA ALA A 205 -6.25 11.61 6.96
C ALA A 205 -6.60 10.22 6.41
N GLY A 206 -5.83 9.71 5.44
CA GLY A 206 -6.00 8.35 4.92
C GLY A 206 -5.71 7.27 5.96
N ILE A 207 -4.68 7.47 6.80
CA ILE A 207 -4.34 6.57 7.91
C ILE A 207 -5.47 6.57 8.96
N ASP A 208 -5.97 7.73 9.34
CA ASP A 208 -7.08 7.87 10.30
C ASP A 208 -8.39 7.27 9.76
N ALA A 209 -8.58 7.30 8.45
CA ALA A 209 -9.70 6.60 7.78
C ALA A 209 -9.49 5.07 7.70
N GLY A 210 -8.38 4.55 8.21
CA GLY A 210 -8.12 3.12 8.32
C GLY A 210 -7.38 2.48 7.15
N ALA A 211 -6.63 3.25 6.34
CA ALA A 211 -5.85 2.68 5.24
C ALA A 211 -4.94 1.53 5.71
N MET A 212 -4.90 0.44 4.94
CA MET A 212 -4.23 -0.80 5.31
C MET A 212 -2.86 -0.99 4.65
N SER A 213 -2.49 -0.12 3.71
CA SER A 213 -1.13 -0.11 3.17
C SER A 213 -0.66 1.29 2.75
N VAL A 214 0.66 1.46 2.69
CA VAL A 214 1.36 2.66 2.22
C VAL A 214 2.48 2.25 1.30
N MET A 215 2.66 2.98 0.20
CA MET A 215 3.79 2.83 -0.71
C MET A 215 4.74 4.02 -0.55
N THR A 216 6.04 3.73 -0.31
CA THR A 216 7.07 4.75 -0.24
C THR A 216 7.39 5.32 -1.63
N SER A 217 7.88 6.55 -1.68
CA SER A 217 8.15 7.25 -2.93
C SER A 217 9.51 6.90 -3.56
N TYR A 218 9.71 7.27 -4.82
CA TYR A 218 10.96 7.05 -5.56
C TYR A 218 12.12 7.92 -5.10
N ASN A 219 11.82 9.15 -4.68
CA ASN A 219 12.81 10.17 -4.39
C ASN A 219 13.53 9.94 -3.07
N GLN A 220 14.64 10.61 -2.91
CA GLN A 220 15.27 10.79 -1.62
C GLN A 220 14.54 11.87 -0.80
N ILE A 221 14.58 11.74 0.50
CA ILE A 221 14.24 12.75 1.48
C ILE A 221 15.51 13.01 2.29
N ASP A 222 16.00 14.25 2.24
CA ASP A 222 17.21 14.67 2.93
C ASP A 222 18.43 13.74 2.71
N GLY A 223 18.59 13.26 1.46
CA GLY A 223 19.74 12.47 1.01
C GLY A 223 19.60 10.95 1.16
N GLU A 224 18.47 10.42 1.68
CA GLU A 224 18.23 8.97 1.73
C GLU A 224 16.94 8.61 0.99
N TRP A 225 16.95 7.53 0.20
CA TRP A 225 15.76 7.07 -0.52
C TRP A 225 14.65 6.68 0.45
N ALA A 226 13.44 7.17 0.18
CA ALA A 226 12.29 7.02 1.06
C ALA A 226 12.03 5.57 1.47
N GLY A 227 12.14 4.62 0.54
CA GLY A 227 11.86 3.19 0.78
C GLY A 227 12.93 2.45 1.61
N GLN A 228 14.08 3.05 1.88
CA GLN A 228 15.13 2.48 2.73
C GLN A 228 15.51 3.38 3.90
N SER A 229 14.76 4.46 4.10
CA SER A 229 15.02 5.45 5.17
C SER A 229 14.29 5.10 6.46
N SER A 230 15.06 4.78 7.51
CA SER A 230 14.47 4.59 8.85
C SER A 230 13.83 5.87 9.39
N TYR A 231 14.30 7.04 8.99
CA TYR A 231 13.66 8.31 9.36
C TYR A 231 12.27 8.42 8.77
N VAL A 232 12.14 8.22 7.44
CA VAL A 232 10.86 8.32 6.73
C VAL A 232 9.86 7.27 7.26
N ILE A 233 10.30 6.03 7.42
CA ILE A 233 9.38 4.93 7.73
C ILE A 233 9.16 4.82 9.25
N LYS A 234 10.22 4.67 10.05
CA LYS A 234 10.04 4.46 11.49
C LYS A 234 9.62 5.75 12.20
N LYS A 235 10.34 6.87 11.99
CA LYS A 235 10.08 8.11 12.75
C LYS A 235 8.81 8.81 12.26
N ILE A 236 8.66 8.99 10.94
CA ILE A 236 7.52 9.75 10.42
C ILE A 236 6.29 8.86 10.28
N LEU A 237 6.36 7.78 9.49
CA LEU A 237 5.18 6.98 9.19
C LEU A 237 4.68 6.16 10.39
N ARG A 238 5.59 5.44 11.08
CA ARG A 238 5.21 4.56 12.18
C ARG A 238 4.96 5.31 13.49
N GLU A 239 5.95 6.10 13.94
CA GLU A 239 5.85 6.76 15.25
C GLU A 239 4.97 8.00 15.22
N LYS A 240 5.23 8.97 14.30
CA LYS A 240 4.49 10.23 14.24
C LYS A 240 3.06 10.06 13.72
N LEU A 241 2.84 9.32 12.62
CA LEU A 241 1.52 9.12 12.03
C LEU A 241 0.78 7.90 12.60
N GLY A 242 1.43 7.03 13.34
CA GLY A 242 0.82 5.88 14.00
C GLY A 242 0.48 4.71 13.07
N PHE A 243 1.04 4.66 11.86
CA PHE A 243 0.73 3.63 10.90
C PHE A 243 1.29 2.27 11.29
N LYS A 244 0.46 1.22 11.31
CA LYS A 244 0.83 -0.11 11.81
C LYS A 244 0.87 -1.22 10.74
N TRP A 245 0.32 -0.97 9.56
CA TRP A 245 0.05 -1.96 8.53
C TRP A 245 1.16 -2.08 7.49
N LEU A 246 0.87 -2.70 6.35
CA LEU A 246 1.81 -2.97 5.27
C LEU A 246 2.44 -1.68 4.70
N VAL A 247 3.76 -1.63 4.67
CA VAL A 247 4.54 -0.62 3.94
C VAL A 247 5.32 -1.31 2.84
N MET A 248 5.08 -0.91 1.59
CA MET A 248 5.80 -1.43 0.44
C MET A 248 6.64 -0.35 -0.23
N SER A 249 7.69 -0.75 -0.96
CA SER A 249 8.41 0.18 -1.84
C SER A 249 7.63 0.43 -3.13
N ASP A 250 7.87 1.54 -3.78
CA ASP A 250 7.55 1.66 -5.19
C ASP A 250 8.46 0.72 -6.04
N TRP A 251 8.13 0.49 -7.30
CA TRP A 251 8.81 -0.50 -8.17
C TRP A 251 10.25 -0.08 -8.48
N ASN A 252 11.22 -0.88 -8.01
CA ASN A 252 12.65 -0.61 -8.18
C ASN A 252 13.06 0.78 -7.65
N SER A 253 12.59 1.14 -6.45
CA SER A 253 12.82 2.44 -5.80
C SER A 253 13.76 2.38 -4.60
N VAL A 254 14.44 1.26 -4.39
CA VAL A 254 15.39 1.02 -3.29
C VAL A 254 16.68 0.40 -3.82
N TRP A 255 17.81 0.63 -3.16
CA TRP A 255 19.15 0.28 -3.67
C TRP A 255 20.02 -0.49 -2.69
N ASP A 256 19.69 -0.49 -1.40
CA ASP A 256 20.45 -1.17 -0.36
C ASP A 256 19.52 -2.11 0.40
N LEU A 257 19.69 -3.42 0.18
CA LEU A 257 18.80 -4.45 0.72
C LEU A 257 18.88 -4.53 2.26
N GLU A 258 20.07 -4.34 2.84
CA GLU A 258 20.24 -4.32 4.29
C GLU A 258 19.49 -3.16 4.91
N LYS A 259 19.62 -1.95 4.33
CA LYS A 259 18.87 -0.77 4.77
C LYS A 259 17.36 -0.97 4.63
N VAL A 260 16.88 -1.56 3.51
CA VAL A 260 15.46 -1.87 3.33
C VAL A 260 14.94 -2.74 4.47
N ILE A 261 15.62 -3.84 4.77
CA ILE A 261 15.22 -4.76 5.84
C ILE A 261 15.18 -4.06 7.21
N LYS A 262 16.14 -3.18 7.46
CA LYS A 262 16.26 -2.47 8.75
C LYS A 262 15.43 -1.18 8.84
N SER A 263 14.89 -0.68 7.73
CA SER A 263 14.19 0.63 7.71
C SER A 263 12.79 0.65 8.33
N GLY A 264 12.15 -0.52 8.48
CA GLY A 264 10.73 -0.63 8.82
C GLY A 264 9.82 -0.83 7.61
N GLN A 265 10.40 -0.93 6.40
CA GLN A 265 9.74 -1.40 5.17
C GLN A 265 9.30 -2.85 5.39
N ASN A 266 8.21 -3.27 4.72
CA ASN A 266 7.71 -4.65 4.86
C ASN A 266 7.87 -5.46 3.57
N LEU A 267 7.85 -4.80 2.41
CA LEU A 267 7.85 -5.47 1.12
C LEU A 267 8.64 -4.66 0.08
N GLU A 268 9.70 -5.25 -0.48
CA GLU A 268 10.42 -4.66 -1.61
C GLU A 268 9.74 -5.06 -2.92
N MET A 269 9.31 -4.09 -3.71
CA MET A 269 8.63 -4.32 -4.97
C MET A 269 9.50 -3.94 -6.17
N PRO A 270 9.42 -4.68 -7.24
CA PRO A 270 8.59 -5.86 -7.53
C PRO A 270 9.25 -7.20 -7.20
N GLY A 271 10.34 -7.23 -6.43
CA GLY A 271 11.10 -8.43 -6.09
C GLY A 271 12.11 -8.89 -7.15
N SER A 272 12.21 -8.19 -8.26
CA SER A 272 13.11 -8.54 -9.38
C SER A 272 14.41 -7.72 -9.43
N TYR A 273 14.57 -6.72 -8.56
CA TYR A 273 15.79 -5.92 -8.54
C TYR A 273 16.98 -6.74 -8.03
N ASN A 274 18.09 -6.65 -8.75
CA ASN A 274 19.35 -7.30 -8.36
C ASN A 274 20.17 -6.33 -7.50
N PHE A 275 20.27 -6.62 -6.20
CA PHE A 275 21.09 -5.85 -5.24
C PHE A 275 22.55 -6.29 -5.22
N GLY A 276 22.93 -7.30 -6.00
CA GLY A 276 24.28 -7.93 -5.91
C GLY A 276 24.47 -8.80 -4.66
N VAL A 277 23.46 -8.90 -3.80
CA VAL A 277 23.44 -9.70 -2.57
C VAL A 277 22.01 -10.20 -2.34
N SER A 278 21.85 -11.41 -1.83
CA SER A 278 20.54 -11.96 -1.47
C SER A 278 20.22 -11.73 0.01
N VAL A 279 18.94 -11.91 0.36
CA VAL A 279 18.50 -11.87 1.78
C VAL A 279 19.22 -12.94 2.59
N LEU A 280 19.40 -14.14 2.02
CA LEU A 280 20.08 -15.27 2.68
C LEU A 280 21.56 -14.99 2.87
N ASP A 281 22.24 -14.33 1.90
CA ASP A 281 23.64 -13.93 2.05
C ASP A 281 23.80 -12.99 3.26
N LEU A 282 22.94 -11.95 3.34
CA LEU A 282 22.94 -11.02 4.48
C LEU A 282 22.71 -11.74 5.82
N TYR A 283 21.83 -12.76 5.83
CA TYR A 283 21.56 -13.54 7.02
C TYR A 283 22.75 -14.41 7.42
N HIS A 284 23.36 -15.14 6.48
CA HIS A 284 24.53 -15.98 6.74
C HIS A 284 25.77 -15.17 7.13
N GLU A 285 25.92 -13.97 6.57
CA GLU A 285 26.96 -13.02 6.94
C GLU A 285 26.68 -12.28 8.28
N LYS A 286 25.55 -12.59 8.94
CA LYS A 286 25.12 -11.96 10.20
C LYS A 286 24.93 -10.43 10.11
N LYS A 287 24.69 -9.90 8.91
CA LYS A 287 24.34 -8.50 8.68
C LYS A 287 22.89 -8.21 9.09
N ILE A 288 22.03 -9.22 8.95
CA ILE A 288 20.67 -9.22 9.44
C ILE A 288 20.41 -10.45 10.32
N THR A 289 19.39 -10.37 11.15
CA THR A 289 18.94 -11.45 12.02
C THR A 289 17.58 -11.99 11.56
N GLU A 290 17.19 -13.17 12.06
CA GLU A 290 15.82 -13.67 11.85
C GLU A 290 14.77 -12.68 12.36
N LYS A 291 15.05 -12.01 13.49
CA LYS A 291 14.18 -10.97 14.02
C LYS A 291 13.98 -9.80 13.05
N ASP A 292 14.98 -9.39 12.30
CA ASP A 292 14.84 -8.34 11.30
C ASP A 292 13.87 -8.76 10.19
N LEU A 293 13.92 -10.04 9.77
CA LEU A 293 12.97 -10.61 8.79
C LEU A 293 11.56 -10.70 9.40
N ASP A 294 11.45 -11.13 10.64
CA ASP A 294 10.18 -11.21 11.36
C ASP A 294 9.53 -9.83 11.50
N ASP A 295 10.30 -8.82 11.89
CA ASP A 295 9.83 -7.43 12.01
C ASP A 295 9.39 -6.87 10.64
N MET A 296 10.02 -7.30 9.54
CA MET A 296 9.65 -6.90 8.18
C MET A 296 8.35 -7.59 7.70
N ILE A 297 8.19 -8.89 7.95
CA ILE A 297 7.08 -9.70 7.44
C ILE A 297 5.80 -9.52 8.29
N ARG A 298 5.95 -9.38 9.58
CA ARG A 298 4.86 -9.35 10.55
C ARG A 298 3.73 -8.37 10.22
N PRO A 299 3.99 -7.09 9.84
CA PRO A 299 2.92 -6.17 9.45
C PRO A 299 2.24 -6.57 8.14
N THR A 300 2.94 -7.23 7.22
CA THR A 300 2.34 -7.78 6.00
C THR A 300 1.31 -8.86 6.33
N LEU A 301 1.70 -9.86 7.14
CA LEU A 301 0.80 -10.92 7.60
C LEU A 301 -0.38 -10.35 8.39
N ALA A 302 -0.12 -9.40 9.31
CA ALA A 302 -1.17 -8.76 10.09
C ALA A 302 -2.18 -8.02 9.21
N THR A 303 -1.72 -7.32 8.16
CA THR A 303 -2.59 -6.65 7.18
C THR A 303 -3.47 -7.67 6.46
N CYS A 304 -2.88 -8.76 5.95
CA CYS A 304 -3.62 -9.79 5.22
C CYS A 304 -4.65 -10.50 6.11
N VAL A 305 -4.29 -10.78 7.37
CA VAL A 305 -5.20 -11.36 8.36
C VAL A 305 -6.34 -10.39 8.69
N ALA A 306 -6.02 -9.12 8.98
CA ALA A 306 -7.02 -8.12 9.34
C ALA A 306 -8.04 -7.87 8.23
N MET A 307 -7.58 -7.89 6.98
CA MET A 307 -8.41 -7.75 5.79
C MET A 307 -9.12 -9.06 5.38
N GLY A 308 -8.85 -10.17 6.05
CA GLY A 308 -9.44 -11.47 5.76
C GLY A 308 -8.96 -12.09 4.44
N PHE A 309 -7.78 -11.71 3.92
CA PHE A 309 -7.29 -12.23 2.63
C PHE A 309 -7.00 -13.72 2.67
N TYR A 310 -6.69 -14.27 3.82
CA TYR A 310 -6.40 -15.70 4.01
C TYR A 310 -7.62 -16.57 4.36
N SER A 311 -8.80 -15.96 4.52
CA SER A 311 -10.04 -16.66 4.90
C SER A 311 -11.16 -16.55 3.86
N ARG A 312 -10.87 -15.94 2.72
CA ARG A 312 -11.85 -15.78 1.63
C ARG A 312 -11.92 -17.02 0.76
N PRO A 313 -13.14 -17.43 0.33
CA PRO A 313 -13.31 -18.51 -0.63
C PRO A 313 -12.82 -18.12 -2.01
#